data_3d800fc7f199643782779faee8d768d3
#
_entry.id   3d800fc7f199643782779faee8d768d3
#
_cell.length_a   1.000
_cell.length_b   1.000
_cell.length_c   1.000
_cell.angle_alpha   90.00
_cell.angle_beta   90.00
_cell.angle_gamma   90.00
#
_symmetry.space_group_name_H-M   'P 1'
#
loop_
_entity.id
_entity.type
_entity.pdbx_description
1 polymer ?
#
loop_
_entity_poly.entity_id
_entity_poly.type
_entity_poly.pdbx_seq_one_letter_code
_entity_poly.pdbx_strand_id
1 'polypeptide(L)'
;DMKSIKTRLIISFLVLVIISSTILGFLALRTGTDVITAQLETNLTEKAKEASNLTYSRIETQIKILETIAQREDIESMDWELQQPVLQKIKINSNLLEIGILQEDGKIHYSSGMFDEISDDDFVKKVREGKPSISDIYVSKASNSIALMGGVPIKNDNKTVGILIGRLYGNTLSNISNDMKYGEKGYGFMINKQGTVVAHPDIGIVYDRFN
;
A
#
# COMPACT_ATOMS: atom_id res chain seq x y z
N ASP A 1 -36.40 -35.09 -61.00
CA ASP A 1 -35.63 -35.33 -59.79
C ASP A 1 -36.53 -35.32 -58.57
N MET A 2 -37.16 -36.45 -58.32
CA MET A 2 -37.99 -36.63 -57.12
C MET A 2 -37.12 -37.03 -55.98
N LYS A 3 -36.54 -36.02 -55.28
CA LYS A 3 -35.94 -36.28 -53.97
C LYS A 3 -37.07 -36.74 -53.06
N SER A 4 -36.97 -37.96 -52.55
CA SER A 4 -37.99 -38.63 -51.71
C SER A 4 -38.40 -37.66 -50.59
N ILE A 5 -39.70 -37.58 -50.30
CA ILE A 5 -40.32 -36.81 -49.22
C ILE A 5 -39.58 -37.08 -47.90
N LYS A 6 -39.15 -38.32 -47.69
CA LYS A 6 -38.31 -38.74 -46.55
C LYS A 6 -36.98 -37.96 -46.45
N THR A 7 -36.30 -37.75 -47.60
CA THR A 7 -35.02 -37.00 -47.61
C THR A 7 -35.23 -35.52 -47.29
N ARG A 8 -36.28 -34.89 -47.79
CA ARG A 8 -36.64 -33.50 -47.45
C ARG A 8 -36.96 -33.33 -45.98
N LEU A 9 -37.68 -34.24 -45.40
CA LEU A 9 -38.05 -34.23 -43.99
C LEU A 9 -36.81 -34.38 -43.07
N ILE A 10 -35.90 -35.30 -43.41
CA ILE A 10 -34.63 -35.50 -42.69
C ILE A 10 -33.77 -34.24 -42.75
N ILE A 11 -33.63 -33.63 -43.95
CA ILE A 11 -32.82 -32.41 -44.10
C ILE A 11 -33.41 -31.26 -43.32
N SER A 12 -34.74 -31.05 -43.38
CA SER A 12 -35.40 -29.99 -42.61
C SER A 12 -35.24 -30.17 -41.10
N PHE A 13 -35.33 -31.38 -40.61
CA PHE A 13 -35.10 -31.69 -39.19
C PHE A 13 -33.64 -31.45 -38.77
N LEU A 14 -32.67 -31.87 -39.58
CA LEU A 14 -31.24 -31.63 -39.36
C LEU A 14 -30.93 -30.14 -39.32
N VAL A 15 -31.44 -29.36 -40.26
CA VAL A 15 -31.24 -27.89 -40.28
C VAL A 15 -31.84 -27.26 -39.04
N LEU A 16 -33.03 -27.67 -38.61
CA LEU A 16 -33.68 -27.13 -37.40
C LEU A 16 -32.85 -27.46 -36.15
N VAL A 17 -32.33 -28.67 -36.02
CA VAL A 17 -31.43 -29.05 -34.90
C VAL A 17 -30.14 -28.25 -34.90
N ILE A 18 -29.51 -28.05 -36.07
CA ILE A 18 -28.28 -27.26 -36.16
C ILE A 18 -28.55 -25.80 -35.76
N ILE A 19 -29.63 -25.19 -36.25
CA ILE A 19 -29.96 -23.81 -35.92
C ILE A 19 -30.24 -23.68 -34.41
N SER A 20 -31.04 -24.57 -33.82
CA SER A 20 -31.36 -24.52 -32.40
C SER A 20 -30.10 -24.71 -31.51
N SER A 21 -29.23 -25.67 -31.88
CA SER A 21 -27.99 -25.90 -31.17
C SER A 21 -27.00 -24.71 -31.27
N THR A 22 -26.95 -24.06 -32.43
CA THR A 22 -26.10 -22.87 -32.63
C THR A 22 -26.61 -21.68 -31.78
N ILE A 23 -27.93 -21.47 -31.75
CA ILE A 23 -28.52 -20.41 -30.93
C ILE A 23 -28.26 -20.66 -29.43
N LEU A 24 -28.52 -21.89 -28.97
CA LEU A 24 -28.25 -22.26 -27.56
C LEU A 24 -26.80 -22.15 -27.21
N GLY A 25 -25.86 -22.60 -28.06
CA GLY A 25 -24.43 -22.46 -27.85
C GLY A 25 -23.98 -21.00 -27.78
N PHE A 26 -24.50 -20.16 -28.66
CA PHE A 26 -24.23 -18.73 -28.66
C PHE A 26 -24.73 -18.03 -27.38
N LEU A 27 -25.95 -18.33 -26.96
CA LEU A 27 -26.51 -17.78 -25.71
C LEU A 27 -25.73 -18.27 -24.49
N ALA A 28 -25.36 -19.54 -24.43
CA ALA A 28 -24.60 -20.11 -23.34
C ALA A 28 -23.19 -19.47 -23.22
N LEU A 29 -22.51 -19.28 -24.35
CA LEU A 29 -21.20 -18.59 -24.36
C LEU A 29 -21.32 -17.15 -23.89
N ARG A 30 -22.31 -16.41 -24.39
CA ARG A 30 -22.48 -15.00 -24.00
C ARG A 30 -22.79 -14.86 -22.51
N THR A 31 -23.78 -15.60 -22.02
CA THR A 31 -24.16 -15.57 -20.60
C THR A 31 -23.01 -16.06 -19.70
N GLY A 32 -22.29 -17.11 -20.12
CA GLY A 32 -21.16 -17.63 -19.39
C GLY A 32 -20.02 -16.60 -19.27
N THR A 33 -19.70 -15.88 -20.37
CA THR A 33 -18.68 -14.83 -20.35
C THR A 33 -19.09 -13.67 -19.44
N ASP A 34 -20.34 -13.21 -19.52
CA ASP A 34 -20.82 -12.11 -18.69
C ASP A 34 -20.77 -12.44 -17.19
N VAL A 35 -21.18 -13.65 -16.81
CA VAL A 35 -21.14 -14.12 -15.42
C VAL A 35 -19.70 -14.24 -14.91
N ILE A 36 -18.81 -14.83 -15.71
CA ILE A 36 -17.40 -14.97 -15.34
C ILE A 36 -16.74 -13.60 -15.17
N THR A 37 -17.00 -12.66 -16.10
CA THR A 37 -16.43 -11.31 -16.01
C THR A 37 -16.90 -10.58 -14.75
N ALA A 38 -18.21 -10.61 -14.45
CA ALA A 38 -18.76 -10.00 -13.25
C ALA A 38 -18.19 -10.63 -11.96
N GLN A 39 -18.01 -11.96 -11.94
CA GLN A 39 -17.39 -12.65 -10.81
C GLN A 39 -15.91 -12.27 -10.64
N LEU A 40 -15.16 -12.11 -11.74
CA LEU A 40 -13.77 -11.66 -11.71
C LEU A 40 -13.64 -10.23 -11.16
N GLU A 41 -14.48 -9.30 -11.63
CA GLU A 41 -14.51 -7.93 -11.14
C GLU A 41 -14.78 -7.85 -9.64
N THR A 42 -15.74 -8.64 -9.16
CA THR A 42 -16.07 -8.74 -7.73
C THR A 42 -14.88 -9.28 -6.94
N ASN A 43 -14.29 -10.39 -7.38
CA ASN A 43 -13.14 -11.00 -6.69
C ASN A 43 -11.90 -10.07 -6.67
N LEU A 44 -11.64 -9.34 -7.77
CA LEU A 44 -10.54 -8.39 -7.83
C LEU A 44 -10.76 -7.20 -6.89
N THR A 45 -12.00 -6.70 -6.82
CA THR A 45 -12.37 -5.62 -5.91
C THR A 45 -12.22 -6.04 -4.44
N GLU A 46 -12.66 -7.25 -4.09
CA GLU A 46 -12.50 -7.79 -2.74
C GLU A 46 -11.02 -7.95 -2.37
N LYS A 47 -10.20 -8.51 -3.25
CA LYS A 47 -8.74 -8.63 -3.04
C LYS A 47 -8.06 -7.27 -2.88
N ALA A 48 -8.42 -6.28 -3.68
CA ALA A 48 -7.90 -4.92 -3.54
C ALA A 48 -8.28 -4.30 -2.19
N LYS A 49 -9.52 -4.54 -1.72
CA LYS A 49 -9.98 -4.09 -0.40
C LYS A 49 -9.25 -4.78 0.74
N GLU A 50 -9.04 -6.08 0.65
CA GLU A 50 -8.26 -6.84 1.65
C GLU A 50 -6.82 -6.31 1.74
N ALA A 51 -6.15 -6.08 0.61
CA ALA A 51 -4.81 -5.53 0.58
C ALA A 51 -4.75 -4.10 1.14
N SER A 52 -5.74 -3.27 0.84
CA SER A 52 -5.88 -1.93 1.41
C SER A 52 -6.02 -1.99 2.94
N ASN A 53 -6.89 -2.88 3.45
CA ASN A 53 -7.09 -3.06 4.89
C ASN A 53 -5.82 -3.58 5.57
N LEU A 54 -5.10 -4.52 4.95
CA LEU A 54 -3.84 -5.05 5.47
C LEU A 54 -2.77 -3.94 5.53
N THR A 55 -2.67 -3.14 4.47
CA THR A 55 -1.75 -1.99 4.41
C THR A 55 -2.05 -1.01 5.54
N TYR A 56 -3.32 -0.62 5.67
CA TYR A 56 -3.77 0.29 6.72
C TYR A 56 -3.44 -0.26 8.12
N SER A 57 -3.76 -1.52 8.38
CA SER A 57 -3.51 -2.17 9.68
C SER A 57 -2.01 -2.23 10.02
N ARG A 58 -1.15 -2.54 9.04
CA ARG A 58 0.31 -2.54 9.24
C ARG A 58 0.84 -1.15 9.57
N ILE A 59 0.38 -0.15 8.85
CA ILE A 59 0.75 1.25 9.09
C ILE A 59 0.26 1.71 10.46
N GLU A 60 -1.00 1.45 10.80
CA GLU A 60 -1.59 1.81 12.08
C GLU A 60 -0.83 1.16 13.25
N THR A 61 -0.41 -0.10 13.08
CA THR A 61 0.41 -0.79 14.08
C THR A 61 1.75 -0.08 14.31
N GLN A 62 2.41 0.36 13.23
CA GLN A 62 3.67 1.11 13.36
C GLN A 62 3.47 2.46 14.05
N ILE A 63 2.40 3.16 13.73
CA ILE A 63 2.04 4.42 14.38
C ILE A 63 1.79 4.20 15.89
N LYS A 64 1.05 3.18 16.29
CA LYS A 64 0.81 2.85 17.71
C LYS A 64 2.11 2.53 18.46
N ILE A 65 3.03 1.84 17.81
CA ILE A 65 4.37 1.60 18.39
C ILE A 65 5.09 2.94 18.63
N LEU A 66 5.09 3.83 17.63
CA LEU A 66 5.71 5.14 17.77
C LEU A 66 5.01 5.98 18.87
N GLU A 67 3.69 5.95 18.97
CA GLU A 67 2.94 6.63 20.03
C GLU A 67 3.35 6.12 21.43
N THR A 68 3.52 4.80 21.57
CA THR A 68 3.99 4.20 22.83
C THR A 68 5.41 4.65 23.18
N ILE A 69 6.27 4.78 22.18
CA ILE A 69 7.65 5.28 22.40
C ILE A 69 7.63 6.75 22.78
N ALA A 70 6.79 7.56 22.10
CA ALA A 70 6.69 9.00 22.36
C ALA A 70 6.20 9.36 23.76
N GLN A 71 5.49 8.43 24.44
CA GLN A 71 4.96 8.60 25.83
C GLN A 71 5.96 8.20 26.91
N ARG A 72 7.19 7.87 26.57
CA ARG A 72 8.22 7.55 27.56
C ARG A 72 8.80 8.81 28.16
N GLU A 73 9.04 8.81 29.45
CA GLU A 73 9.60 9.95 30.19
C GLU A 73 10.93 10.44 29.62
N ASP A 74 11.81 9.49 29.19
CA ASP A 74 13.08 9.80 28.57
C ASP A 74 12.92 10.48 27.18
N ILE A 75 11.83 10.20 26.46
CA ILE A 75 11.52 10.84 25.18
C ILE A 75 10.81 12.19 25.39
N GLU A 76 9.86 12.27 26.33
CA GLU A 76 9.14 13.50 26.69
C GLU A 76 10.06 14.59 27.25
N SER A 77 11.21 14.22 27.82
CA SER A 77 12.19 15.15 28.36
C SER A 77 12.75 16.12 27.32
N MET A 78 12.69 15.77 26.03
CA MET A 78 13.31 16.50 24.92
C MET A 78 14.84 16.70 25.08
N ASP A 79 15.47 15.93 25.95
CA ASP A 79 16.93 15.88 26.11
C ASP A 79 17.52 14.82 25.18
N TRP A 80 18.26 15.27 24.18
CA TRP A 80 18.84 14.37 23.16
C TRP A 80 19.84 13.36 23.73
N GLU A 81 20.58 13.72 24.75
CA GLU A 81 21.56 12.82 25.40
C GLU A 81 20.87 11.63 26.08
N LEU A 82 19.64 11.84 26.58
CA LEU A 82 18.80 10.78 27.13
C LEU A 82 18.05 10.01 26.04
N GLN A 83 17.56 10.70 25.02
CA GLN A 83 16.75 10.13 23.94
C GLN A 83 17.55 9.22 23.01
N GLN A 84 18.75 9.65 22.57
CA GLN A 84 19.52 8.93 21.56
C GLN A 84 19.82 7.46 21.91
N PRO A 85 20.36 7.11 23.10
CA PRO A 85 20.67 5.72 23.44
C PRO A 85 19.42 4.84 23.53
N VAL A 86 18.31 5.42 23.98
CA VAL A 86 17.02 4.73 24.06
C VAL A 86 16.48 4.43 22.65
N LEU A 87 16.48 5.44 21.78
CA LEU A 87 16.03 5.29 20.39
C LEU A 87 16.92 4.30 19.64
N GLN A 88 18.22 4.30 19.86
CA GLN A 88 19.14 3.33 19.26
C GLN A 88 18.83 1.89 19.68
N LYS A 89 18.54 1.67 20.96
CA LYS A 89 18.13 0.35 21.48
C LYS A 89 16.78 -0.09 20.87
N ILE A 90 15.84 0.83 20.73
CA ILE A 90 14.54 0.57 20.11
C ILE A 90 14.72 0.21 18.63
N LYS A 91 15.53 0.96 17.89
CA LYS A 91 15.82 0.68 16.48
C LYS A 91 16.35 -0.73 16.27
N ILE A 92 17.32 -1.16 17.06
CA ILE A 92 17.94 -2.50 16.95
C ILE A 92 16.89 -3.62 17.10
N ASN A 93 15.87 -3.40 17.92
CA ASN A 93 14.82 -4.38 18.21
C ASN A 93 13.52 -4.15 17.42
N SER A 94 13.53 -3.28 16.41
CA SER A 94 12.36 -2.94 15.60
C SER A 94 12.63 -3.15 14.11
N ASN A 95 11.56 -3.16 13.32
CA ASN A 95 11.62 -3.20 11.85
C ASN A 95 11.68 -1.79 11.24
N LEU A 96 12.11 -0.79 12.01
CA LEU A 96 12.29 0.57 11.52
C LEU A 96 13.63 0.71 10.79
N LEU A 97 13.62 1.39 9.68
CA LEU A 97 14.86 1.77 8.97
C LEU A 97 15.69 2.73 9.81
N GLU A 98 15.02 3.73 10.38
CA GLU A 98 15.56 4.69 11.34
C GLU A 98 14.48 5.20 12.30
N ILE A 99 14.91 5.70 13.46
CA ILE A 99 14.05 6.41 14.40
C ILE A 99 14.79 7.67 14.89
N GLY A 100 14.08 8.77 14.99
CA GLY A 100 14.67 10.05 15.38
C GLY A 100 13.63 11.05 15.83
N ILE A 101 14.09 12.24 16.16
CA ILE A 101 13.23 13.33 16.63
C ILE A 101 13.47 14.54 15.74
N LEU A 102 12.37 15.14 15.28
CA LEU A 102 12.40 16.44 14.64
C LEU A 102 12.61 17.50 15.70
N GLN A 103 13.78 18.14 15.64
CA GLN A 103 14.22 19.18 16.55
C GLN A 103 13.70 20.56 16.12
N GLU A 104 13.94 21.56 16.97
CA GLU A 104 13.56 22.95 16.69
C GLU A 104 14.31 23.57 15.51
N ASP A 105 15.51 23.05 15.17
CA ASP A 105 16.30 23.44 14.01
C ASP A 105 15.68 23.02 12.65
N GLY A 106 14.57 22.29 12.69
CA GLY A 106 13.88 21.77 11.50
C GLY A 106 14.50 20.50 10.92
N LYS A 107 15.47 19.90 11.61
CA LYS A 107 16.13 18.65 11.20
C LYS A 107 15.67 17.48 12.04
N ILE A 108 15.63 16.32 11.41
CA ILE A 108 15.45 15.06 12.12
C ILE A 108 16.82 14.58 12.58
N HIS A 109 16.97 14.44 13.88
CA HIS A 109 18.15 13.82 14.48
C HIS A 109 17.85 12.34 14.70
N TYR A 110 18.48 11.47 13.92
CA TYR A 110 18.31 10.02 14.03
C TYR A 110 19.20 9.42 15.10
N SER A 111 18.76 8.33 15.70
CA SER A 111 19.51 7.57 16.71
C SER A 111 20.89 7.10 16.22
N SER A 112 21.06 6.91 14.91
CA SER A 112 22.33 6.57 14.26
C SER A 112 23.34 7.73 14.20
N GLY A 113 22.93 8.94 14.57
CA GLY A 113 23.74 10.16 14.41
C GLY A 113 23.61 10.82 13.03
N MET A 114 22.80 10.26 12.14
CA MET A 114 22.47 10.91 10.86
C MET A 114 21.45 12.02 11.05
N PHE A 115 21.44 12.96 10.09
CA PHE A 115 20.47 14.05 10.02
C PHE A 115 19.75 13.97 8.69
N ASP A 116 18.48 14.38 8.67
CA ASP A 116 17.69 14.54 7.45
C ASP A 116 16.81 15.79 7.56
N GLU A 117 16.40 16.34 6.43
CA GLU A 117 15.49 17.48 6.39
C GLU A 117 14.13 16.99 5.90
N ILE A 118 13.07 17.46 6.53
CA ILE A 118 11.71 17.19 6.09
C ILE A 118 11.27 18.28 5.11
N SER A 119 10.87 17.86 3.89
CA SER A 119 10.29 18.75 2.88
C SER A 119 8.75 18.68 2.83
N ASP A 120 8.12 17.82 3.65
CA ASP A 120 6.66 17.63 3.70
C ASP A 120 6.05 18.48 4.81
N ASP A 121 5.77 19.74 4.49
CA ASP A 121 5.17 20.71 5.43
C ASP A 121 3.78 20.26 5.92
N ASP A 122 2.98 19.60 5.07
CA ASP A 122 1.65 19.11 5.44
C ASP A 122 1.71 17.96 6.45
N PHE A 123 2.67 17.06 6.30
CA PHE A 123 2.92 15.97 7.23
C PHE A 123 3.32 16.53 8.61
N VAL A 124 4.34 17.40 8.65
CA VAL A 124 4.85 18.03 9.88
C VAL A 124 3.75 18.83 10.57
N LYS A 125 2.98 19.62 9.80
CA LYS A 125 1.87 20.43 10.34
C LYS A 125 0.83 19.58 11.05
N LYS A 126 0.38 18.48 10.44
CA LYS A 126 -0.59 17.56 11.05
C LYS A 126 -0.09 16.98 12.37
N VAL A 127 1.20 16.61 12.42
CA VAL A 127 1.76 16.05 13.66
C VAL A 127 1.92 17.12 14.73
N ARG A 128 2.29 18.33 14.38
CA ARG A 128 2.32 19.49 15.32
C ARG A 128 0.95 19.83 15.88
N GLU A 129 -0.11 19.63 15.12
CA GLU A 129 -1.50 19.76 15.56
C GLU A 129 -1.93 18.62 16.53
N GLY A 130 -1.03 17.71 16.85
CA GLY A 130 -1.26 16.60 17.78
C GLY A 130 -1.85 15.35 17.14
N LYS A 131 -1.85 15.24 15.81
CA LYS A 131 -2.41 14.11 15.05
C LYS A 131 -1.27 13.26 14.47
N PRO A 132 -1.16 11.96 14.81
CA PRO A 132 -0.25 11.07 14.10
C PRO A 132 -0.48 11.12 12.59
N SER A 133 0.59 11.09 11.82
CA SER A 133 0.50 11.19 10.36
C SER A 133 1.58 10.33 9.69
N ILE A 134 1.40 10.13 8.39
CA ILE A 134 2.36 9.43 7.52
C ILE A 134 2.67 10.33 6.34
N SER A 135 3.96 10.42 5.98
CA SER A 135 4.41 11.10 4.78
C SER A 135 4.02 10.34 3.52
N ASP A 136 4.08 10.98 2.36
CA ASP A 136 4.17 10.24 1.09
C ASP A 136 5.50 9.48 1.04
N ILE A 137 5.61 8.53 0.11
CA ILE A 137 6.88 7.85 -0.12
C ILE A 137 7.89 8.81 -0.75
N TYR A 138 9.14 8.64 -0.40
CA TYR A 138 10.27 9.42 -0.90
C TYR A 138 11.53 8.56 -1.04
N VAL A 139 12.49 9.02 -1.83
CA VAL A 139 13.82 8.42 -1.87
C VAL A 139 14.69 9.10 -0.82
N SER A 140 15.11 8.32 0.15
CA SER A 140 16.01 8.81 1.19
C SER A 140 17.39 9.10 0.63
N LYS A 141 17.88 10.32 0.77
CA LYS A 141 19.24 10.71 0.38
C LYS A 141 20.31 9.96 1.17
N ALA A 142 20.01 9.61 2.43
CA ALA A 142 20.96 8.93 3.31
C ALA A 142 21.16 7.45 2.97
N SER A 143 20.13 6.75 2.52
CA SER A 143 20.16 5.30 2.22
C SER A 143 19.93 4.95 0.76
N ASN A 144 19.65 5.95 -0.09
CA ASN A 144 19.27 5.78 -1.50
C ASN A 144 18.18 4.69 -1.69
N SER A 145 17.23 4.65 -0.75
CA SER A 145 16.15 3.68 -0.75
C SER A 145 14.80 4.37 -0.61
N ILE A 146 13.77 3.73 -1.17
CA ILE A 146 12.40 4.17 -0.98
C ILE A 146 12.03 4.00 0.49
N ALA A 147 11.51 5.06 1.09
CA ALA A 147 11.07 5.10 2.47
C ALA A 147 9.76 5.89 2.61
N LEU A 148 9.10 5.71 3.71
CA LEU A 148 8.03 6.58 4.20
C LEU A 148 8.28 6.89 5.66
N MET A 149 7.80 8.02 6.14
CA MET A 149 7.91 8.43 7.53
C MET A 149 6.57 8.33 8.24
N GLY A 150 6.56 7.69 9.40
CA GLY A 150 5.51 7.85 10.40
C GLY A 150 5.94 8.89 11.41
N GLY A 151 5.07 9.84 11.73
CA GLY A 151 5.31 10.87 12.73
C GLY A 151 4.24 10.88 13.78
N VAL A 152 4.66 10.99 15.04
CA VAL A 152 3.76 11.11 16.18
C VAL A 152 4.19 12.28 17.07
N PRO A 153 3.24 13.01 17.69
CA PRO A 153 3.58 14.09 18.58
C PRO A 153 4.17 13.55 19.89
N ILE A 154 5.28 14.16 20.33
CA ILE A 154 5.77 14.02 21.69
C ILE A 154 5.03 15.09 22.51
N LYS A 155 4.35 14.68 23.59
CA LYS A 155 3.52 15.57 24.39
C LYS A 155 4.07 15.67 25.81
N ASN A 156 4.13 16.89 26.33
CA ASN A 156 4.33 17.18 27.75
C ASN A 156 3.23 18.13 28.18
N ASP A 157 2.51 17.83 29.27
CA ASP A 157 1.35 18.59 29.76
C ASP A 157 0.29 18.87 28.67
N ASN A 158 -0.01 17.87 27.84
CA ASN A 158 -0.95 17.97 26.71
C ASN A 158 -0.51 18.92 25.57
N LYS A 159 0.69 19.47 25.60
CA LYS A 159 1.25 20.28 24.52
C LYS A 159 2.25 19.45 23.71
N THR A 160 2.20 19.59 22.40
CA THR A 160 3.21 18.99 21.53
C THR A 160 4.52 19.74 21.69
N VAL A 161 5.55 19.07 22.23
CA VAL A 161 6.89 19.62 22.49
C VAL A 161 7.92 19.15 21.44
N GLY A 162 7.60 18.11 20.68
CA GLY A 162 8.45 17.58 19.63
C GLY A 162 7.68 16.59 18.75
N ILE A 163 8.37 16.04 17.75
CA ILE A 163 7.84 15.02 16.88
C ILE A 163 8.80 13.84 16.84
N LEU A 164 8.30 12.66 17.22
CA LEU A 164 9.02 11.41 17.03
C LEU A 164 8.74 10.91 15.61
N ILE A 165 9.81 10.62 14.86
CA ILE A 165 9.78 10.14 13.49
C ILE A 165 10.31 8.71 13.44
N GLY A 166 9.51 7.81 12.84
CA GLY A 166 9.95 6.48 12.46
C GLY A 166 10.03 6.37 10.94
N ARG A 167 11.21 6.01 10.41
CA ARG A 167 11.38 5.69 8.99
C ARG A 167 11.07 4.23 8.74
N LEU A 168 10.17 3.98 7.81
CA LEU A 168 9.73 2.65 7.39
C LEU A 168 10.32 2.33 6.02
N TYR A 169 10.63 1.05 5.80
CA TYR A 169 11.02 0.59 4.47
C TYR A 169 9.88 0.73 3.48
N GLY A 170 10.09 1.43 2.38
CA GLY A 170 9.08 1.59 1.32
C GLY A 170 8.73 0.27 0.61
N ASN A 171 9.65 -0.70 0.60
CA ASN A 171 9.38 -2.05 0.08
C ASN A 171 8.33 -2.82 0.90
N THR A 172 8.01 -2.39 2.12
CA THR A 172 6.91 -2.98 2.91
C THR A 172 5.58 -2.91 2.16
N LEU A 173 5.32 -1.81 1.44
CA LEU A 173 4.13 -1.67 0.59
C LEU A 173 4.23 -2.54 -0.66
N SER A 174 5.39 -2.60 -1.31
CA SER A 174 5.62 -3.43 -2.49
C SER A 174 5.52 -4.92 -2.17
N ASN A 175 5.91 -5.37 -0.97
CA ASN A 175 5.72 -6.75 -0.54
C ASN A 175 4.24 -7.13 -0.46
N ILE A 176 3.36 -6.21 -0.01
CA ILE A 176 1.91 -6.44 -0.04
C ILE A 176 1.42 -6.56 -1.49
N SER A 177 1.93 -5.74 -2.41
CA SER A 177 1.61 -5.84 -3.84
C SER A 177 2.08 -7.17 -4.45
N ASN A 178 3.23 -7.70 -4.02
CA ASN A 178 3.73 -9.01 -4.44
C ASN A 178 2.81 -10.16 -4.02
N ASP A 179 2.14 -10.04 -2.88
CA ASP A 179 1.19 -11.04 -2.39
C ASP A 179 -0.15 -10.99 -3.16
N MET A 180 -0.43 -9.88 -3.88
CA MET A 180 -1.64 -9.70 -4.69
C MET A 180 -1.47 -10.25 -6.11
N LYS A 181 -1.14 -11.53 -6.24
CA LYS A 181 -1.10 -12.20 -7.55
C LYS A 181 -2.49 -12.65 -7.96
N TYR A 182 -2.79 -12.50 -9.25
CA TYR A 182 -4.02 -12.99 -9.85
C TYR A 182 -3.72 -13.79 -11.12
N GLY A 183 -4.02 -15.10 -11.09
CA GLY A 183 -3.62 -16.02 -12.16
C GLY A 183 -2.09 -16.09 -12.32
N GLU A 184 -1.63 -16.40 -13.52
CA GLU A 184 -0.18 -16.53 -13.80
C GLU A 184 0.52 -15.20 -14.05
N LYS A 185 -0.19 -14.19 -14.55
CA LYS A 185 0.40 -12.93 -15.04
C LYS A 185 -0.17 -11.67 -14.38
N GLY A 186 -1.26 -11.81 -13.63
CA GLY A 186 -1.89 -10.68 -12.96
C GLY A 186 -1.16 -10.31 -11.68
N TYR A 187 -1.08 -9.02 -11.40
CA TYR A 187 -0.51 -8.48 -10.17
C TYR A 187 -1.30 -7.25 -9.69
N GLY A 188 -1.17 -6.94 -8.41
CA GLY A 188 -1.69 -5.71 -7.82
C GLY A 188 -0.61 -4.65 -7.69
N PHE A 189 -1.00 -3.39 -7.70
CA PHE A 189 -0.16 -2.25 -7.39
C PHE A 189 -0.97 -1.21 -6.61
N MET A 190 -0.27 -0.28 -5.94
CA MET A 190 -0.94 0.78 -5.16
C MET A 190 -0.64 2.15 -5.75
N ILE A 191 -1.65 3.00 -5.72
CA ILE A 191 -1.54 4.40 -6.09
C ILE A 191 -1.95 5.28 -4.90
N ASN A 192 -1.35 6.47 -4.80
CA ASN A 192 -1.80 7.49 -3.86
C ASN A 192 -3.01 8.27 -4.42
N LYS A 193 -3.50 9.25 -3.65
CA LYS A 193 -4.65 10.08 -4.05
C LYS A 193 -4.41 10.90 -5.31
N GLN A 194 -3.15 11.16 -5.66
CA GLN A 194 -2.73 11.87 -6.86
C GLN A 194 -2.59 10.96 -8.08
N GLY A 195 -2.87 9.64 -7.91
CA GLY A 195 -2.74 8.65 -8.98
C GLY A 195 -1.32 8.17 -9.24
N THR A 196 -0.38 8.50 -8.35
CA THR A 196 1.03 8.10 -8.49
C THR A 196 1.24 6.71 -7.90
N VAL A 197 2.00 5.85 -8.60
CA VAL A 197 2.33 4.50 -8.12
C VAL A 197 3.23 4.59 -6.88
N VAL A 198 2.77 4.01 -5.77
CA VAL A 198 3.49 4.00 -4.48
C VAL A 198 3.97 2.61 -4.08
N ALA A 199 3.42 1.56 -4.70
CA ALA A 199 3.87 0.19 -4.54
C ALA A 199 3.61 -0.61 -5.82
N HIS A 200 4.60 -1.39 -6.24
CA HIS A 200 4.53 -2.22 -7.43
C HIS A 200 5.43 -3.45 -7.23
N PRO A 201 5.09 -4.65 -7.80
CA PRO A 201 5.97 -5.81 -7.78
C PRO A 201 7.35 -5.54 -8.37
N ASP A 202 7.41 -4.78 -9.45
CA ASP A 202 8.66 -4.21 -9.96
C ASP A 202 8.92 -2.88 -9.26
N ILE A 203 9.82 -2.89 -8.29
CA ILE A 203 10.20 -1.72 -7.51
C ILE A 203 10.81 -0.60 -8.38
N GLY A 204 11.39 -0.95 -9.54
CA GLY A 204 11.94 0.01 -10.50
C GLY A 204 10.91 1.05 -10.93
N ILE A 205 9.66 0.62 -11.15
CA ILE A 205 8.55 1.51 -11.53
C ILE A 205 8.28 2.56 -10.46
N VAL A 206 8.45 2.22 -9.19
CA VAL A 206 8.30 3.18 -8.09
C VAL A 206 9.48 4.14 -8.05
N TYR A 207 10.71 3.68 -8.33
CA TYR A 207 11.91 4.54 -8.40
C TYR A 207 11.86 5.52 -9.57
N ASP A 208 11.34 5.11 -10.73
CA ASP A 208 11.25 5.95 -11.93
C ASP A 208 10.41 7.23 -11.72
N ARG A 209 9.55 7.22 -10.69
CA ARG A 209 8.81 8.39 -10.25
C ARG A 209 9.73 9.54 -9.77
N PHE A 210 10.94 9.24 -9.29
CA PHE A 210 11.85 10.19 -8.66
C PHE A 210 13.01 10.61 -9.58
N ASN A 211 13.08 10.06 -10.80
CA ASN A 211 13.99 10.43 -11.87
C ASN A 211 13.31 11.35 -12.90
#